data_8656c5a4c51e92d99e2d09d3fd84e652
#
_entry.id   8656c5a4c51e92d99e2d09d3fd84e652
#
_cell.length_a   1.000
_cell.length_b   1.000
_cell.length_c   1.000
_cell.angle_alpha   90.00
_cell.angle_beta   90.00
_cell.angle_gamma   90.00
#
_symmetry.space_group_name_H-M   'P 1'
#
loop_
_entity.id
_entity.type
_entity.pdbx_description
1 polymer ?
#
loop_
_entity_poly.entity_id
_entity_poly.type
_entity_poly.pdbx_seq_one_letter_code
_entity_poly.pdbx_strand_id
1 'polypeptide(L)'
;MAKFLRLALLLVCILCTGCETMEGNIDFAKSQNRQVINQGIGASEQKPLRIAFASVISPIETRKSYQAMVRYISQQMGRPAVLIQRKTYEELNMLLGAGEADIAFISTGAYTSYNGMIPLELLAMVQTDDTVFYQAYIIVRADSDINSVSQLRNKTFAFTDPLSYSGRLAIDYMLWDDFGTTSAQFFHKCFYTYNHDK
;
A
#
# COMPACT_ATOMS: atom_id res chain seq x y z
N MET A 1 55.21 -19.37 -24.95
CA MET A 1 54.20 -18.29 -24.87
C MET A 1 52.76 -18.74 -24.96
N ALA A 2 52.40 -19.79 -25.70
CA ALA A 2 50.99 -20.24 -25.83
C ALA A 2 50.35 -20.88 -24.59
N LYS A 3 51.11 -21.45 -23.65
CA LYS A 3 50.60 -22.07 -22.43
C LYS A 3 50.19 -21.03 -21.34
N PHE A 4 50.86 -19.88 -21.28
CA PHE A 4 50.50 -18.81 -20.35
C PHE A 4 49.26 -18.06 -20.76
N LEU A 5 48.99 -17.94 -22.05
CA LEU A 5 47.80 -17.27 -22.57
C LEU A 5 46.50 -18.07 -22.29
N ARG A 6 46.56 -19.42 -22.29
CA ARG A 6 45.43 -20.29 -21.96
C ARG A 6 45.09 -20.29 -20.47
N LEU A 7 46.04 -20.10 -19.59
CA LEU A 7 45.82 -20.02 -18.15
C LEU A 7 45.19 -18.67 -17.75
N ALA A 8 45.59 -17.59 -18.41
CA ALA A 8 45.01 -16.26 -18.22
C ALA A 8 43.55 -16.18 -18.70
N LEU A 9 43.19 -16.89 -19.79
CA LEU A 9 41.83 -16.93 -20.29
C LEU A 9 40.89 -17.75 -19.40
N LEU A 10 41.40 -18.77 -18.74
CA LEU A 10 40.62 -19.57 -17.75
C LEU A 10 40.36 -18.81 -16.44
N LEU A 11 41.28 -17.93 -16.04
CA LEU A 11 41.10 -17.13 -14.82
C LEU A 11 40.09 -15.98 -15.00
N VAL A 12 39.97 -15.45 -16.22
CA VAL A 12 38.99 -14.37 -16.53
C VAL A 12 37.55 -14.92 -16.62
N CYS A 13 37.36 -16.21 -16.97
CA CYS A 13 36.01 -16.82 -17.00
C CYS A 13 35.43 -17.15 -15.61
N ILE A 14 36.24 -17.17 -14.54
CA ILE A 14 35.78 -17.48 -13.18
C ILE A 14 35.29 -16.24 -12.43
N LEU A 15 35.58 -15.03 -12.95
CA LEU A 15 35.17 -13.76 -12.33
C LEU A 15 33.83 -13.18 -12.88
N CYS A 16 33.18 -13.85 -13.83
CA CYS A 16 31.91 -13.42 -14.42
C CYS A 16 30.68 -14.21 -13.95
N THR A 17 30.77 -15.05 -12.92
CA THR A 17 29.60 -15.70 -12.32
C THR A 17 29.22 -15.00 -11.03
N GLY A 18 28.46 -13.93 -11.12
CA GLY A 18 28.06 -13.19 -9.93
C GLY A 18 27.15 -11.99 -10.20
N CYS A 19 26.27 -12.07 -11.20
CA CYS A 19 25.07 -11.22 -11.24
C CYS A 19 23.85 -12.14 -11.23
N GLU A 20 23.54 -12.70 -10.07
CA GLU A 20 22.17 -13.13 -9.81
C GLU A 20 21.32 -11.87 -9.71
N THR A 21 20.63 -11.53 -10.79
CA THR A 21 19.46 -10.66 -10.71
C THR A 21 18.44 -11.37 -9.84
N MET A 22 18.35 -10.98 -8.57
CA MET A 22 17.21 -11.36 -7.72
C MET A 22 15.96 -10.72 -8.31
N GLU A 23 15.42 -11.32 -9.37
CA GLU A 23 14.02 -11.14 -9.74
C GLU A 23 13.19 -11.83 -8.67
N GLY A 24 12.97 -11.13 -7.56
CA GLY A 24 12.02 -11.53 -6.53
C GLY A 24 10.62 -11.43 -7.10
N ASN A 25 10.15 -12.48 -7.74
CA ASN A 25 8.74 -12.63 -8.09
C ASN A 25 7.95 -12.75 -6.78
N ILE A 26 7.38 -11.62 -6.32
CA ILE A 26 6.53 -11.60 -5.13
C ILE A 26 5.17 -12.17 -5.52
N ASP A 27 4.99 -13.46 -5.26
CA ASP A 27 3.69 -14.12 -5.42
C ASP A 27 2.74 -13.65 -4.30
N PHE A 28 1.91 -12.67 -4.60
CA PHE A 28 0.92 -12.12 -3.68
C PHE A 28 -0.20 -13.12 -3.32
N ALA A 29 -0.41 -14.19 -4.10
CA ALA A 29 -1.38 -15.23 -3.81
C ALA A 29 -0.90 -16.17 -2.68
N LYS A 30 0.41 -16.29 -2.47
CA LYS A 30 1.04 -17.02 -1.36
C LYS A 30 1.41 -16.10 -0.21
N SER A 31 0.75 -14.97 -0.03
CA SER A 31 1.14 -13.89 0.86
C SER A 31 1.04 -14.26 2.34
N GLN A 32 2.03 -15.00 2.81
CA GLN A 32 2.45 -14.92 4.20
C GLN A 32 3.78 -14.15 4.27
N ASN A 33 3.82 -12.93 3.79
CA ASN A 33 4.99 -12.07 3.88
C ASN A 33 5.10 -11.48 5.29
N ARG A 34 5.24 -12.36 6.29
CA ARG A 34 5.54 -12.01 7.67
C ARG A 34 7.05 -11.89 7.83
N GLN A 35 7.60 -10.70 7.80
CA GLN A 35 8.96 -10.47 8.25
C GLN A 35 8.96 -10.12 9.73
N VAL A 36 9.54 -10.99 10.56
CA VAL A 36 9.82 -10.70 11.96
C VAL A 36 10.98 -9.70 12.00
N ILE A 37 10.75 -8.52 12.53
CA ILE A 37 11.79 -7.51 12.70
C ILE A 37 12.40 -7.71 14.08
N ASN A 38 13.32 -8.69 14.18
CA ASN A 38 14.00 -9.08 15.43
C ASN A 38 15.39 -8.44 15.58
N GLN A 39 15.62 -7.22 15.12
CA GLN A 39 16.94 -6.61 15.32
C GLN A 39 17.05 -6.04 16.75
N GLY A 40 17.75 -6.76 17.64
CA GLY A 40 18.26 -6.22 18.89
C GLY A 40 17.42 -6.48 20.15
N ILE A 41 16.29 -7.16 20.08
CA ILE A 41 15.53 -7.57 21.27
C ILE A 41 15.85 -9.06 21.51
N GLY A 42 16.38 -9.40 22.68
CA GLY A 42 16.62 -10.79 23.09
C GLY A 42 15.36 -11.63 22.85
N ALA A 43 15.53 -12.93 22.63
CA ALA A 43 14.43 -13.84 22.32
C ALA A 43 13.32 -13.72 23.38
N SER A 44 12.32 -12.89 23.08
CA SER A 44 11.13 -12.72 23.92
C SER A 44 10.19 -13.88 23.59
N GLU A 45 9.74 -14.60 24.61
CA GLU A 45 8.66 -15.59 24.47
C GLU A 45 7.31 -14.96 24.09
N GLN A 46 7.26 -13.62 24.03
CA GLN A 46 6.04 -12.89 23.71
C GLN A 46 5.65 -13.03 22.23
N LYS A 47 4.38 -13.32 22.00
CA LYS A 47 3.80 -13.37 20.66
C LYS A 47 4.03 -12.03 19.94
N PRO A 48 4.55 -12.03 18.69
CA PRO A 48 4.81 -10.79 17.96
C PRO A 48 3.56 -9.94 17.81
N LEU A 49 3.75 -8.61 17.90
CA LEU A 49 2.73 -7.63 17.58
C LEU A 49 2.51 -7.61 16.06
N ARG A 50 1.29 -7.84 15.61
CA ARG A 50 0.93 -7.89 14.19
C ARG A 50 0.43 -6.52 13.75
N ILE A 51 1.24 -5.82 12.93
CA ILE A 51 0.94 -4.47 12.46
C ILE A 51 0.64 -4.52 10.97
N ALA A 52 -0.58 -4.15 10.58
CA ALA A 52 -1.10 -4.28 9.23
C ALA A 52 -1.22 -2.94 8.50
N PHE A 53 -1.00 -2.99 7.18
CA PHE A 53 -1.12 -1.85 6.27
C PHE A 53 -1.76 -2.30 4.96
N ALA A 54 -2.58 -1.45 4.36
CA ALA A 54 -2.89 -1.56 2.94
C ALA A 54 -1.84 -0.81 2.10
N SER A 55 -1.60 -1.27 0.88
CA SER A 55 -0.69 -0.59 -0.06
C SER A 55 -1.37 0.65 -0.61
N VAL A 56 -0.95 1.84 -0.15
CA VAL A 56 -1.40 3.13 -0.69
C VAL A 56 -0.61 3.50 -1.95
N ILE A 57 0.68 3.21 -1.93
CA ILE A 57 1.64 3.31 -3.04
C ILE A 57 2.11 1.91 -3.42
N SER A 58 3.13 1.79 -4.27
CA SER A 58 3.65 0.48 -4.64
C SER A 58 4.02 -0.36 -3.40
N PRO A 59 3.86 -1.70 -3.44
CA PRO A 59 4.13 -2.57 -2.28
C PRO A 59 5.54 -2.42 -1.71
N ILE A 60 6.55 -2.21 -2.57
CA ILE A 60 7.95 -2.04 -2.17
C ILE A 60 8.13 -0.74 -1.40
N GLU A 61 7.61 0.38 -1.92
CA GLU A 61 7.73 1.69 -1.27
C GLU A 61 6.92 1.75 0.02
N THR A 62 5.71 1.15 0.04
CA THR A 62 4.91 1.00 1.27
C THR A 62 5.72 0.29 2.35
N ARG A 63 6.37 -0.84 2.01
CA ARG A 63 7.19 -1.60 2.95
C ARG A 63 8.35 -0.77 3.50
N LYS A 64 9.11 -0.09 2.63
CA LYS A 64 10.23 0.75 3.05
C LYS A 64 9.79 1.84 4.02
N SER A 65 8.68 2.53 3.70
CA SER A 65 8.16 3.63 4.51
C SER A 65 7.73 3.16 5.90
N TYR A 66 7.05 2.02 5.99
CA TYR A 66 6.48 1.56 7.25
C TYR A 66 7.41 0.68 8.10
N GLN A 67 8.48 0.10 7.55
CA GLN A 67 9.43 -0.70 8.32
C GLN A 67 10.07 0.07 9.49
N ALA A 68 10.41 1.34 9.28
CA ALA A 68 11.01 2.16 10.33
C ALA A 68 10.04 2.36 11.50
N MET A 69 8.77 2.62 11.20
CA MET A 69 7.72 2.80 12.20
C MET A 69 7.43 1.50 12.95
N VAL A 70 7.35 0.36 12.27
CA VAL A 70 7.16 -0.95 12.91
C VAL A 70 8.31 -1.27 13.87
N ARG A 71 9.56 -0.97 13.48
CA ARG A 71 10.72 -1.10 14.38
C ARG A 71 10.60 -0.19 15.61
N TYR A 72 10.23 1.07 15.39
CA TYR A 72 10.05 2.02 16.49
C TYR A 72 8.98 1.55 17.48
N ILE A 73 7.81 1.12 17.01
CA ILE A 73 6.73 0.59 17.85
C ILE A 73 7.22 -0.66 18.61
N SER A 74 7.91 -1.58 17.93
CA SER A 74 8.49 -2.78 18.56
C SER A 74 9.44 -2.43 19.71
N GLN A 75 10.31 -1.44 19.50
CA GLN A 75 11.27 -0.98 20.51
C GLN A 75 10.55 -0.33 21.70
N GLN A 76 9.61 0.58 21.47
CA GLN A 76 8.87 1.26 22.52
C GLN A 76 8.04 0.29 23.37
N MET A 77 7.48 -0.75 22.75
CA MET A 77 6.68 -1.76 23.45
C MET A 77 7.52 -2.91 24.05
N GLY A 78 8.84 -2.96 23.82
CA GLY A 78 9.70 -4.06 24.24
C GLY A 78 9.23 -5.43 23.73
N ARG A 79 8.54 -5.47 22.57
CA ARG A 79 7.87 -6.65 22.03
C ARG A 79 8.20 -6.80 20.53
N PRO A 80 8.55 -8.01 20.05
CA PRO A 80 8.73 -8.24 18.62
C PRO A 80 7.51 -7.79 17.82
N ALA A 81 7.73 -7.23 16.63
CA ALA A 81 6.64 -6.85 15.73
C ALA A 81 6.83 -7.44 14.33
N VAL A 82 5.73 -7.72 13.67
CA VAL A 82 5.69 -8.17 12.27
C VAL A 82 4.87 -7.22 11.43
N LEU A 83 5.38 -6.89 10.25
CA LEU A 83 4.67 -6.10 9.25
C LEU A 83 3.80 -7.03 8.40
N ILE A 84 2.50 -6.76 8.35
CA ILE A 84 1.54 -7.44 7.48
C ILE A 84 1.05 -6.45 6.44
N GLN A 85 1.23 -6.77 5.18
CA GLN A 85 0.82 -5.91 4.07
C GLN A 85 -0.32 -6.57 3.29
N ARG A 86 -1.30 -5.78 2.90
CA ARG A 86 -2.38 -6.18 1.99
C ARG A 86 -2.41 -5.26 0.78
N LYS A 87 -2.95 -5.77 -0.32
CA LYS A 87 -3.02 -5.02 -1.58
C LYS A 87 -4.15 -4.00 -1.56
N THR A 88 -5.31 -4.38 -1.02
CA THR A 88 -6.51 -3.57 -1.04
C THR A 88 -6.98 -3.21 0.38
N TYR A 89 -7.81 -2.18 0.47
CA TYR A 89 -8.42 -1.79 1.74
C TYR A 89 -9.42 -2.84 2.24
N GLU A 90 -10.11 -3.53 1.32
CA GLU A 90 -11.01 -4.62 1.68
C GLU A 90 -10.25 -5.80 2.30
N GLU A 91 -9.12 -6.22 1.70
CA GLU A 91 -8.27 -7.27 2.27
C GLU A 91 -7.76 -6.91 3.68
N LEU A 92 -7.47 -5.61 3.92
CA LEU A 92 -7.11 -5.14 5.25
C LEU A 92 -8.29 -5.26 6.23
N ASN A 93 -9.50 -4.87 5.81
CA ASN A 93 -10.70 -4.99 6.63
C ASN A 93 -11.02 -6.46 6.95
N MET A 94 -10.85 -7.36 6.00
CA MET A 94 -11.01 -8.81 6.21
C MET A 94 -10.00 -9.34 7.23
N LEU A 95 -8.72 -8.92 7.12
CA LEU A 95 -7.67 -9.30 8.06
C LEU A 95 -7.99 -8.84 9.50
N LEU A 96 -8.49 -7.62 9.66
CA LEU A 96 -8.91 -7.07 10.95
C LEU A 96 -10.13 -7.83 11.50
N GLY A 97 -11.13 -8.08 10.66
CA GLY A 97 -12.31 -8.83 11.04
C GLY A 97 -12.04 -10.27 11.47
N ALA A 98 -10.98 -10.87 10.94
CA ALA A 98 -10.49 -12.20 11.33
C ALA A 98 -9.60 -12.18 12.60
N GLY A 99 -9.30 -11.02 13.17
CA GLY A 99 -8.39 -10.89 14.32
C GLY A 99 -6.94 -11.27 13.99
N GLU A 100 -6.55 -11.14 12.73
CA GLU A 100 -5.20 -11.47 12.27
C GLU A 100 -4.21 -10.30 12.33
N ALA A 101 -4.65 -9.11 12.75
CA ALA A 101 -3.82 -7.96 13.09
C ALA A 101 -4.18 -7.42 14.46
N ASP A 102 -3.19 -6.88 15.16
CA ASP A 102 -3.37 -6.24 16.48
C ASP A 102 -3.47 -4.72 16.34
N ILE A 103 -2.75 -4.14 15.37
CA ILE A 103 -2.77 -2.71 15.00
C ILE A 103 -2.85 -2.63 13.48
N ALA A 104 -3.58 -1.63 12.97
CA ALA A 104 -3.59 -1.34 11.54
C ALA A 104 -3.53 0.16 11.24
N PHE A 105 -2.88 0.51 10.14
CA PHE A 105 -3.04 1.80 9.49
C PHE A 105 -4.13 1.64 8.44
N ILE A 106 -5.28 2.26 8.70
CA ILE A 106 -6.50 2.12 7.91
C ILE A 106 -6.88 3.47 7.31
N SER A 107 -7.32 3.47 6.06
CA SER A 107 -7.84 4.69 5.43
C SER A 107 -9.21 5.07 5.99
N THR A 108 -9.56 6.34 5.93
CA THR A 108 -10.84 6.86 6.42
C THR A 108 -12.03 6.10 5.83
N GLY A 109 -12.04 5.88 4.51
CA GLY A 109 -13.14 5.17 3.85
C GLY A 109 -13.20 3.68 4.24
N ALA A 110 -12.06 3.02 4.37
CA ALA A 110 -12.01 1.64 4.85
C ALA A 110 -12.49 1.52 6.31
N TYR A 111 -12.10 2.47 7.18
CA TYR A 111 -12.55 2.50 8.57
C TYR A 111 -14.07 2.69 8.68
N THR A 112 -14.64 3.64 7.96
CA THR A 112 -16.09 3.91 7.98
C THR A 112 -16.93 2.81 7.33
N SER A 113 -16.33 2.03 6.42
CA SER A 113 -16.98 0.89 5.75
C SER A 113 -16.72 -0.44 6.48
N TYR A 114 -15.94 -0.43 7.57
CA TYR A 114 -15.65 -1.64 8.31
C TYR A 114 -16.90 -2.20 8.99
N ASN A 115 -17.17 -3.48 8.78
CA ASN A 115 -18.33 -4.21 9.33
C ASN A 115 -17.95 -5.59 9.90
N GLY A 116 -16.66 -5.78 10.24
CA GLY A 116 -16.18 -7.02 10.87
C GLY A 116 -16.73 -7.22 12.28
N MET A 117 -16.74 -8.46 12.75
CA MET A 117 -17.24 -8.81 14.10
C MET A 117 -16.35 -8.31 15.23
N ILE A 118 -15.06 -8.12 14.98
CA ILE A 118 -14.11 -7.60 15.98
C ILE A 118 -14.17 -6.07 15.92
N PRO A 119 -14.59 -5.38 17.00
CA PRO A 119 -14.67 -3.93 17.00
C PRO A 119 -13.27 -3.30 16.87
N LEU A 120 -13.20 -2.19 16.16
CA LEU A 120 -11.98 -1.40 16.03
C LEU A 120 -12.03 -0.21 17.01
N GLU A 121 -10.89 0.06 17.64
CA GLU A 121 -10.66 1.25 18.45
C GLU A 121 -9.73 2.20 17.70
N LEU A 122 -10.13 3.46 17.54
CA LEU A 122 -9.29 4.50 16.93
C LEU A 122 -8.26 4.98 17.96
N LEU A 123 -6.98 4.64 17.74
CA LEU A 123 -5.89 5.01 18.64
C LEU A 123 -5.34 6.41 18.34
N ALA A 124 -5.17 6.75 17.06
CA ALA A 124 -4.59 8.02 16.63
C ALA A 124 -5.00 8.34 15.19
N MET A 125 -4.91 9.61 14.84
CA MET A 125 -5.02 10.08 13.46
C MET A 125 -3.67 10.65 13.01
N VAL A 126 -3.35 10.42 11.72
CA VAL A 126 -2.15 11.01 11.11
C VAL A 126 -2.38 12.52 10.95
N GLN A 127 -1.40 13.30 11.39
CA GLN A 127 -1.36 14.74 11.23
C GLN A 127 -0.24 15.12 10.26
N THR A 128 -0.52 16.04 9.35
CA THR A 128 0.47 16.60 8.43
C THR A 128 0.29 18.13 8.44
N ASP A 129 1.39 18.89 8.57
CA ASP A 129 1.38 20.36 8.59
C ASP A 129 0.34 20.93 9.58
N ASP A 130 0.33 20.41 10.82
CA ASP A 130 -0.58 20.81 11.91
C ASP A 130 -2.08 20.60 11.64
N THR A 131 -2.44 19.82 10.63
CA THR A 131 -3.83 19.46 10.33
C THR A 131 -4.01 17.96 10.20
N VAL A 132 -5.19 17.47 10.58
CA VAL A 132 -5.67 16.10 10.31
C VAL A 132 -6.52 16.04 9.04
N PHE A 133 -6.81 17.19 8.43
CA PHE A 133 -7.57 17.27 7.21
C PHE A 133 -6.67 17.26 6.00
N TYR A 134 -7.12 16.64 4.91
CA TYR A 134 -6.47 16.63 3.61
C TYR A 134 -7.52 16.80 2.50
N GLN A 135 -7.05 17.17 1.31
CA GLN A 135 -7.92 17.41 0.15
C GLN A 135 -7.80 16.26 -0.85
N ALA A 136 -8.91 15.95 -1.51
CA ALA A 136 -8.94 15.10 -2.69
C ALA A 136 -8.74 15.95 -3.94
N TYR A 137 -7.94 15.46 -4.89
CA TYR A 137 -7.73 16.12 -6.17
C TYR A 137 -8.12 15.17 -7.31
N ILE A 138 -8.88 15.71 -8.27
CA ILE A 138 -9.04 15.08 -9.59
C ILE A 138 -7.92 15.63 -10.46
N ILE A 139 -7.08 14.75 -10.97
CA ILE A 139 -5.96 15.12 -11.82
C ILE A 139 -6.24 14.72 -13.28
N VAL A 140 -5.78 15.55 -14.19
CA VAL A 140 -5.78 15.29 -15.63
C VAL A 140 -4.41 15.58 -16.20
N ARG A 141 -4.16 15.17 -17.43
CA ARG A 141 -2.89 15.51 -18.10
C ARG A 141 -2.76 17.02 -18.23
N ALA A 142 -1.54 17.52 -18.03
CA ALA A 142 -1.26 18.97 -18.08
C ALA A 142 -1.53 19.58 -19.47
N ASP A 143 -1.46 18.76 -20.53
CA ASP A 143 -1.74 19.14 -21.92
C ASP A 143 -3.20 18.91 -22.34
N SER A 144 -4.10 18.64 -21.40
CA SER A 144 -5.52 18.47 -21.68
C SER A 144 -6.28 19.80 -21.56
N ASP A 145 -7.36 19.95 -22.35
CA ASP A 145 -8.27 21.11 -22.28
C ASP A 145 -9.33 20.97 -21.16
N ILE A 146 -9.18 19.99 -20.27
CA ILE A 146 -10.15 19.72 -19.20
C ILE A 146 -9.83 20.60 -17.99
N ASN A 147 -10.76 21.53 -17.70
CA ASN A 147 -10.62 22.50 -16.61
C ASN A 147 -11.77 22.45 -15.59
N SER A 148 -12.73 21.53 -15.79
CA SER A 148 -13.87 21.35 -14.88
C SER A 148 -14.34 19.90 -14.85
N VAL A 149 -15.01 19.53 -13.76
CA VAL A 149 -15.56 18.18 -13.59
C VAL A 149 -16.59 17.84 -14.66
N SER A 150 -17.41 18.81 -15.10
CA SER A 150 -18.43 18.61 -16.14
C SER A 150 -17.84 18.12 -17.46
N GLN A 151 -16.62 18.52 -17.79
CA GLN A 151 -15.90 18.09 -19.01
C GLN A 151 -15.39 16.64 -18.94
N LEU A 152 -15.43 16.03 -17.75
CA LEU A 152 -15.11 14.61 -17.56
C LEU A 152 -16.26 13.67 -17.95
N ARG A 153 -17.46 14.21 -18.23
CA ARG A 153 -18.61 13.41 -18.66
C ARG A 153 -18.25 12.58 -19.90
N ASN A 154 -18.61 11.30 -19.88
CA ASN A 154 -18.30 10.32 -20.92
C ASN A 154 -16.79 10.07 -21.15
N LYS A 155 -15.92 10.46 -20.22
CA LYS A 155 -14.49 10.11 -20.24
C LYS A 155 -14.24 8.83 -19.46
N THR A 156 -13.05 8.25 -19.66
CA THR A 156 -12.57 7.16 -18.80
C THR A 156 -12.00 7.76 -17.52
N PHE A 157 -12.38 7.19 -16.38
CA PHE A 157 -11.95 7.65 -15.05
C PHE A 157 -11.31 6.53 -14.25
N ALA A 158 -10.20 6.82 -13.59
CA ALA A 158 -9.50 5.90 -12.71
C ALA A 158 -9.72 6.31 -11.25
N PHE A 159 -10.26 5.40 -10.47
CA PHE A 159 -10.31 5.48 -9.01
C PHE A 159 -9.10 4.79 -8.40
N THR A 160 -8.77 5.09 -7.16
CA THR A 160 -7.66 4.42 -6.47
C THR A 160 -8.06 3.06 -5.89
N ASP A 161 -9.03 3.04 -4.96
CA ASP A 161 -9.55 1.83 -4.31
C ASP A 161 -11.04 2.02 -4.01
N PRO A 162 -11.88 0.97 -4.11
CA PRO A 162 -13.32 1.05 -3.83
C PRO A 162 -13.66 1.63 -2.44
N LEU A 163 -12.82 1.41 -1.45
CA LEU A 163 -12.99 1.92 -0.09
C LEU A 163 -12.15 3.18 0.20
N SER A 164 -11.52 3.79 -0.82
CA SER A 164 -10.81 5.05 -0.61
C SER A 164 -11.78 6.22 -0.48
N TYR A 165 -11.70 6.97 0.63
CA TYR A 165 -12.53 8.15 0.80
C TYR A 165 -12.22 9.19 -0.29
N SER A 166 -10.97 9.68 -0.37
CA SER A 166 -10.57 10.69 -1.34
C SER A 166 -10.50 10.19 -2.79
N GLY A 167 -10.12 8.93 -2.99
CA GLY A 167 -9.94 8.35 -4.33
C GLY A 167 -11.19 7.70 -4.92
N ARG A 168 -12.31 7.67 -4.18
CA ARG A 168 -13.57 7.11 -4.66
C ARG A 168 -14.81 7.78 -4.02
N LEU A 169 -15.01 7.64 -2.71
CA LEU A 169 -16.28 7.97 -2.07
C LEU A 169 -16.62 9.46 -2.17
N ALA A 170 -15.62 10.34 -2.01
CA ALA A 170 -15.81 11.79 -2.15
C ALA A 170 -16.20 12.19 -3.57
N ILE A 171 -15.69 11.49 -4.59
CA ILE A 171 -16.05 11.74 -6.00
C ILE A 171 -17.48 11.29 -6.27
N ASP A 172 -17.88 10.11 -5.77
CA ASP A 172 -19.27 9.65 -5.93
C ASP A 172 -20.25 10.60 -5.25
N TYR A 173 -19.91 11.09 -4.04
CA TYR A 173 -20.72 12.09 -3.34
C TYR A 173 -20.83 13.40 -4.13
N MET A 174 -19.71 13.94 -4.61
CA MET A 174 -19.69 15.15 -5.44
C MET A 174 -20.53 14.99 -6.71
N LEU A 175 -20.44 13.86 -7.40
CA LEU A 175 -21.23 13.61 -8.61
C LEU A 175 -22.73 13.52 -8.30
N TRP A 176 -23.09 12.97 -7.16
CA TRP A 176 -24.48 12.92 -6.71
C TRP A 176 -24.99 14.31 -6.32
N ASP A 177 -24.22 15.09 -5.56
CA ASP A 177 -24.60 16.40 -5.04
C ASP A 177 -24.65 17.46 -6.14
N ASP A 178 -23.61 17.57 -6.97
CA ASP A 178 -23.49 18.63 -7.99
C ASP A 178 -24.22 18.30 -9.30
N PHE A 179 -24.35 17.01 -9.64
CA PHE A 179 -24.86 16.59 -10.97
C PHE A 179 -26.05 15.63 -10.91
N GLY A 180 -26.50 15.21 -9.72
CA GLY A 180 -27.63 14.30 -9.55
C GLY A 180 -27.41 12.93 -10.21
N THR A 181 -26.17 12.44 -10.28
CA THR A 181 -25.81 11.26 -11.07
C THR A 181 -24.83 10.36 -10.32
N THR A 182 -24.65 9.14 -10.81
CA THR A 182 -23.65 8.21 -10.30
C THR A 182 -22.41 8.21 -11.20
N SER A 183 -21.26 7.76 -10.67
CA SER A 183 -20.04 7.61 -11.47
C SER A 183 -20.22 6.68 -12.69
N ALA A 184 -21.03 5.62 -12.55
CA ALA A 184 -21.33 4.70 -13.65
C ALA A 184 -22.15 5.35 -14.79
N GLN A 185 -22.96 6.36 -14.47
CA GLN A 185 -23.74 7.11 -15.46
C GLN A 185 -23.00 8.32 -16.01
N PHE A 186 -22.09 8.89 -15.22
CA PHE A 186 -21.36 10.10 -15.58
C PHE A 186 -20.16 9.80 -16.49
N PHE A 187 -19.36 8.79 -16.14
CA PHE A 187 -18.19 8.39 -16.91
C PHE A 187 -18.52 7.33 -17.96
N HIS A 188 -17.76 7.31 -19.05
CA HIS A 188 -17.87 6.24 -20.05
C HIS A 188 -17.39 4.90 -19.50
N LYS A 189 -16.30 4.92 -18.73
CA LYS A 189 -15.67 3.72 -18.12
C LYS A 189 -14.98 4.12 -16.84
N CYS A 190 -15.16 3.30 -15.79
CA CYS A 190 -14.43 3.40 -14.54
C CYS A 190 -13.60 2.15 -14.30
N PHE A 191 -12.44 2.31 -13.68
CA PHE A 191 -11.60 1.21 -13.19
C PHE A 191 -10.84 1.64 -11.93
N TYR A 192 -10.19 0.67 -11.25
CA TYR A 192 -9.40 0.92 -10.05
C TYR A 192 -7.93 0.64 -10.31
N THR A 193 -7.06 1.52 -9.85
CA THR A 193 -5.61 1.35 -9.93
C THR A 193 -5.08 0.54 -8.74
N TYR A 194 -5.78 0.54 -7.62
CA TYR A 194 -5.37 0.00 -6.32
C TYR A 194 -4.05 0.61 -5.80
N ASN A 195 -3.64 1.74 -6.33
CA ASN A 195 -2.49 2.53 -5.91
C ASN A 195 -2.78 4.00 -6.16
N HIS A 196 -2.20 4.88 -5.32
CA HIS A 196 -2.33 6.33 -5.46
C HIS A 196 -1.19 6.95 -6.31
N ASP A 197 -0.19 6.15 -6.68
CA ASP A 197 1.00 6.57 -7.44
C ASP A 197 0.96 6.17 -8.93
N LYS A 198 -0.21 5.77 -9.45
CA LYS A 198 -0.40 5.32 -10.84
C LYS A 198 -1.43 6.13 -11.59
#